data_c716746cf647949a890e6c2303a46cf0
#
_entry.id   c716746cf647949a890e6c2303a46cf0
#
_cell.length_a   1.000
_cell.length_b   1.000
_cell.length_c   1.000
_cell.angle_alpha   90.00
_cell.angle_beta   90.00
_cell.angle_gamma   90.00
#
_symmetry.space_group_name_H-M   'P 1'
#
loop_
_entity.id
_entity.type
_entity.pdbx_description
1 polymer ?
#
loop_
_entity_poly.entity_id
_entity_poly.type
_entity_poly.pdbx_seq_one_letter_code
_entity_poly.pdbx_strand_id
1 'polypeptide(L)'
;MASITNRKGKYYVVYWFDSFDGKRKQKWEQCENYEEAIFKKKKIEDEVNNQVFLAPSNQTIREFLETFVELYGTKHWGLNNYKANTGLLNNYVYPLIGDKKIQSFSTLNVDQYINKLTKTKNVNYGVRKNAPQYVSPNTIKSVVKLLRCAWRQALRWEVVKKNVFIDCNLPYCESKEREIWTATEIQHALEICEDQILYLCINLSFSCSLRIGELLALTWDNVFIEDEDFEKDNTRLIIDKQFVRIDKEMIGVLTKDEIYKQFDTQLKRECKTVLVLKSLKMNGKARTVWIPRTVAYMLKEWKKKQNDIKKKLGSIYDDNNLVICFEDGNPIEKTNIEKRFKKFIKVNNLREVVFHSLRHSSATYKLKLSKGDIKATQGDTGHKSADMITKRYAHIIDEDRKVNATKFEDEFYASKENEEKDDGSELLNILKNNDALREQLKKMLSL
;
A
#
# COMPACT_ATOMS: atom_id res chain seq x y z
N MET A 1 8.81 -24.15 -42.06
CA MET A 1 7.91 -23.97 -43.20
C MET A 1 6.65 -24.79 -42.96
N ALA A 2 5.49 -24.24 -43.29
CA ALA A 2 4.22 -24.93 -43.24
C ALA A 2 3.90 -25.60 -44.57
N SER A 3 3.28 -26.77 -44.57
CA SER A 3 2.85 -27.51 -45.76
C SER A 3 1.35 -27.80 -45.70
N ILE A 4 0.72 -27.97 -46.88
CA ILE A 4 -0.68 -28.37 -46.96
C ILE A 4 -0.70 -29.84 -47.38
N THR A 5 -1.47 -30.64 -46.68
CA THR A 5 -1.62 -32.10 -46.94
C THR A 5 -3.11 -32.44 -47.01
N ASN A 6 -3.49 -33.23 -48.05
CA ASN A 6 -4.82 -33.82 -48.14
C ASN A 6 -4.77 -35.26 -47.62
N ARG A 7 -5.62 -35.57 -46.64
CA ARG A 7 -5.74 -36.91 -46.10
C ARG A 7 -7.20 -37.33 -45.99
N LYS A 8 -7.58 -38.33 -46.71
CA LYS A 8 -8.96 -38.85 -46.75
C LYS A 8 -10.01 -37.77 -47.09
N GLY A 9 -9.72 -36.89 -48.07
CA GLY A 9 -10.61 -35.83 -48.51
C GLY A 9 -10.64 -34.59 -47.60
N LYS A 10 -9.82 -34.56 -46.55
CA LYS A 10 -9.72 -33.40 -45.62
C LYS A 10 -8.38 -32.71 -45.78
N TYR A 11 -8.39 -31.38 -45.79
CA TYR A 11 -7.18 -30.58 -45.87
C TYR A 11 -6.61 -30.31 -44.49
N TYR A 12 -5.29 -30.36 -44.37
CA TYR A 12 -4.55 -30.06 -43.15
C TYR A 12 -3.40 -29.12 -43.44
N VAL A 13 -3.16 -28.15 -42.60
CA VAL A 13 -1.91 -27.41 -42.55
C VAL A 13 -1.01 -28.07 -41.52
N VAL A 14 0.18 -28.45 -41.97
CA VAL A 14 1.16 -29.23 -41.18
C VAL A 14 2.41 -28.37 -41.02
N TYR A 15 2.85 -28.15 -39.80
CA TYR A 15 4.07 -27.41 -39.51
C TYR A 15 4.79 -27.93 -38.29
N TRP A 16 6.10 -27.66 -38.27
CA TRP A 16 6.97 -28.01 -37.16
C TRP A 16 7.22 -26.81 -36.30
N PHE A 17 7.28 -27.00 -34.99
CA PHE A 17 7.62 -26.00 -34.03
C PHE A 17 8.44 -26.59 -32.90
N ASP A 18 9.27 -25.75 -32.26
CA ASP A 18 10.01 -26.12 -31.06
C ASP A 18 9.10 -25.91 -29.83
N SER A 19 8.89 -26.99 -29.09
CA SER A 19 8.07 -26.97 -27.87
C SER A 19 8.88 -26.43 -26.70
N PHE A 20 8.23 -26.00 -25.63
CA PHE A 20 8.86 -25.49 -24.42
C PHE A 20 9.88 -26.46 -23.78
N ASP A 21 9.74 -27.73 -24.01
CA ASP A 21 10.66 -28.79 -23.56
C ASP A 21 11.89 -28.97 -24.49
N GLY A 22 12.09 -28.06 -25.43
CA GLY A 22 13.18 -28.08 -26.40
C GLY A 22 13.03 -29.17 -27.48
N LYS A 23 11.91 -29.88 -27.52
CA LYS A 23 11.65 -30.94 -28.52
C LYS A 23 10.91 -30.37 -29.71
N ARG A 24 11.36 -30.74 -30.90
CA ARG A 24 10.67 -30.37 -32.12
C ARG A 24 9.43 -31.24 -32.32
N LYS A 25 8.25 -30.59 -32.36
CA LYS A 25 6.95 -31.25 -32.52
C LYS A 25 6.27 -30.83 -33.81
N GLN A 26 5.44 -31.70 -34.34
CA GLN A 26 4.63 -31.44 -35.52
C GLN A 26 3.17 -31.19 -35.12
N LYS A 27 2.56 -30.17 -35.70
CA LYS A 27 1.13 -29.91 -35.53
C LYS A 27 0.40 -30.06 -36.85
N TRP A 28 -0.77 -30.68 -36.78
CA TRP A 28 -1.71 -30.85 -37.87
C TRP A 28 -2.97 -30.06 -37.53
N GLU A 29 -3.31 -29.06 -38.37
CA GLU A 29 -4.54 -28.26 -38.22
C GLU A 29 -5.47 -28.59 -39.37
N GLN A 30 -6.64 -29.17 -39.05
CA GLN A 30 -7.67 -29.47 -40.04
C GLN A 30 -8.30 -28.18 -40.55
N CYS A 31 -8.58 -28.14 -41.86
CA CYS A 31 -9.23 -27.07 -42.56
C CYS A 31 -10.50 -27.60 -43.24
N GLU A 32 -11.50 -26.76 -43.39
CA GLU A 32 -12.77 -27.12 -44.03
C GLU A 32 -12.60 -27.28 -45.56
N ASN A 33 -11.76 -26.42 -46.16
CA ASN A 33 -11.47 -26.44 -47.58
C ASN A 33 -10.01 -26.07 -47.88
N TYR A 34 -9.62 -26.13 -49.15
CA TYR A 34 -8.27 -25.82 -49.60
C TYR A 34 -7.91 -24.32 -49.45
N GLU A 35 -8.88 -23.43 -49.64
CA GLU A 35 -8.66 -21.98 -49.52
C GLU A 35 -8.34 -21.59 -48.07
N GLU A 36 -9.05 -22.19 -47.11
CA GLU A 36 -8.72 -22.01 -45.67
C GLU A 36 -7.31 -22.52 -45.34
N ALA A 37 -6.93 -23.64 -45.94
CA ALA A 37 -5.59 -24.19 -45.74
C ALA A 37 -4.50 -23.25 -46.29
N ILE A 38 -4.71 -22.65 -47.46
CA ILE A 38 -3.79 -21.62 -48.01
C ILE A 38 -3.71 -20.41 -47.09
N PHE A 39 -4.83 -19.93 -46.65
CA PHE A 39 -4.87 -18.76 -45.75
C PHE A 39 -4.15 -19.04 -44.43
N LYS A 40 -4.43 -20.17 -43.78
CA LYS A 40 -3.75 -20.58 -42.54
C LYS A 40 -2.25 -20.79 -42.75
N LYS A 41 -1.85 -21.44 -43.85
CA LYS A 41 -0.43 -21.60 -44.18
C LYS A 41 0.28 -20.24 -44.27
N LYS A 42 -0.26 -19.34 -45.09
CA LYS A 42 0.31 -18.00 -45.29
C LYS A 42 0.39 -17.23 -43.94
N LYS A 43 -0.63 -17.30 -43.14
CA LYS A 43 -0.65 -16.67 -41.81
C LYS A 43 0.46 -17.19 -40.88
N ILE A 44 0.70 -18.53 -40.87
CA ILE A 44 1.76 -19.14 -40.07
C ILE A 44 3.14 -18.72 -40.58
N GLU A 45 3.33 -18.68 -41.92
CA GLU A 45 4.58 -18.25 -42.52
C GLU A 45 4.86 -16.77 -42.26
N ASP A 46 3.85 -15.91 -42.35
CA ASP A 46 3.96 -14.49 -42.00
C ASP A 46 4.28 -14.28 -40.48
N GLU A 47 3.64 -15.06 -39.60
CA GLU A 47 3.93 -15.00 -38.15
C GLU A 47 5.38 -15.47 -37.88
N VAL A 48 5.89 -16.47 -38.56
CA VAL A 48 7.28 -16.94 -38.42
C VAL A 48 8.27 -15.88 -38.94
N ASN A 49 8.01 -15.35 -40.14
CA ASN A 49 8.87 -14.35 -40.76
C ASN A 49 8.95 -13.06 -39.93
N ASN A 50 7.84 -12.68 -39.32
CA ASN A 50 7.76 -11.50 -38.44
C ASN A 50 8.19 -11.76 -36.99
N GLN A 51 8.67 -12.96 -36.67
CA GLN A 51 9.09 -13.39 -35.32
C GLN A 51 7.99 -13.27 -34.26
N VAL A 52 6.71 -13.34 -34.64
CA VAL A 52 5.54 -13.30 -33.75
C VAL A 52 4.83 -14.66 -33.65
N PHE A 53 5.46 -15.70 -34.20
CA PHE A 53 4.92 -17.08 -34.15
C PHE A 53 4.97 -17.59 -32.72
N LEU A 54 3.79 -17.97 -32.20
CA LEU A 54 3.67 -18.58 -30.88
C LEU A 54 3.50 -20.08 -31.00
N ALA A 55 4.43 -20.84 -30.43
CA ALA A 55 4.36 -22.31 -30.42
C ALA A 55 3.05 -22.76 -29.74
N PRO A 56 2.26 -23.63 -30.41
CA PRO A 56 1.04 -24.16 -29.84
C PRO A 56 1.32 -24.95 -28.57
N SER A 57 0.60 -24.59 -27.48
CA SER A 57 0.73 -25.25 -26.20
C SER A 57 -0.63 -25.76 -25.71
N ASN A 58 -0.64 -26.97 -25.13
CA ASN A 58 -1.80 -27.48 -24.41
C ASN A 58 -1.77 -27.13 -22.92
N GLN A 59 -0.81 -26.31 -22.50
CA GLN A 59 -0.62 -25.89 -21.10
C GLN A 59 -1.90 -25.30 -20.52
N THR A 60 -2.30 -25.79 -19.36
CA THR A 60 -3.44 -25.30 -18.62
C THR A 60 -3.07 -24.00 -17.87
N ILE A 61 -4.07 -23.24 -17.48
CA ILE A 61 -3.88 -22.06 -16.63
C ILE A 61 -3.25 -22.44 -15.29
N ARG A 62 -3.61 -23.60 -14.73
CA ARG A 62 -3.02 -24.13 -13.49
C ARG A 62 -1.52 -24.35 -13.66
N GLU A 63 -1.10 -25.15 -14.63
CA GLU A 63 0.31 -25.46 -14.87
C GLU A 63 1.15 -24.20 -15.10
N PHE A 64 0.62 -23.26 -15.87
CA PHE A 64 1.27 -21.96 -16.07
C PHE A 64 1.40 -21.18 -14.76
N LEU A 65 0.33 -21.08 -13.96
CA LEU A 65 0.34 -20.30 -12.71
C LEU A 65 1.22 -20.96 -11.65
N GLU A 66 1.35 -22.27 -11.61
CA GLU A 66 2.30 -22.97 -10.73
C GLU A 66 3.74 -22.58 -11.10
N THR A 67 4.09 -22.63 -12.39
CA THR A 67 5.39 -22.14 -12.89
C THR A 67 5.59 -20.64 -12.59
N PHE A 68 4.55 -19.83 -12.75
CA PHE A 68 4.58 -18.40 -12.44
C PHE A 68 4.84 -18.15 -10.94
N VAL A 69 4.22 -18.90 -10.06
CA VAL A 69 4.45 -18.80 -8.61
C VAL A 69 5.88 -19.19 -8.28
N GLU A 70 6.37 -20.28 -8.85
CA GLU A 70 7.72 -20.80 -8.62
C GLU A 70 8.79 -19.82 -9.11
N LEU A 71 8.76 -19.42 -10.38
CA LEU A 71 9.83 -18.64 -11.01
C LEU A 71 9.74 -17.14 -10.74
N TYR A 72 8.52 -16.61 -10.59
CA TYR A 72 8.28 -15.18 -10.38
C TYR A 72 7.86 -14.87 -8.94
N GLY A 73 6.90 -15.63 -8.40
CA GLY A 73 6.32 -15.39 -7.10
C GLY A 73 7.34 -15.45 -5.97
N THR A 74 8.15 -16.48 -5.93
CA THR A 74 9.20 -16.69 -4.92
C THR A 74 10.24 -15.58 -4.91
N LYS A 75 10.55 -15.01 -6.08
CA LYS A 75 11.57 -13.94 -6.22
C LYS A 75 11.02 -12.54 -5.98
N HIS A 76 9.74 -12.31 -6.30
CA HIS A 76 9.17 -10.95 -6.35
C HIS A 76 8.15 -10.66 -5.24
N TRP A 77 7.56 -11.67 -4.61
CA TRP A 77 6.58 -11.46 -3.55
C TRP A 77 7.24 -11.53 -2.17
N GLY A 78 6.89 -10.62 -1.29
CA GLY A 78 7.19 -10.76 0.13
C GLY A 78 6.22 -11.76 0.78
N LEU A 79 6.57 -12.27 1.95
CA LEU A 79 5.89 -13.34 2.70
C LEU A 79 4.35 -13.20 2.74
N ASN A 80 3.84 -12.02 3.10
CA ASN A 80 2.39 -11.78 3.16
C ASN A 80 1.71 -11.81 1.78
N ASN A 81 2.37 -11.29 0.75
CA ASN A 81 1.83 -11.30 -0.61
C ASN A 81 1.83 -12.70 -1.20
N TYR A 82 2.86 -13.49 -0.91
CA TYR A 82 2.92 -14.89 -1.34
C TYR A 82 1.73 -15.67 -0.79
N LYS A 83 1.51 -15.62 0.53
CA LYS A 83 0.37 -16.28 1.18
C LYS A 83 -0.98 -15.78 0.63
N ALA A 84 -1.14 -14.47 0.46
CA ALA A 84 -2.37 -13.89 -0.07
C ALA A 84 -2.62 -14.33 -1.51
N ASN A 85 -1.60 -14.25 -2.37
CA ASN A 85 -1.72 -14.59 -3.80
C ASN A 85 -1.96 -16.09 -4.01
N THR A 86 -1.21 -16.97 -3.33
CA THR A 86 -1.44 -18.42 -3.40
C THR A 86 -2.82 -18.78 -2.86
N GLY A 87 -3.29 -18.13 -1.79
CA GLY A 87 -4.65 -18.28 -1.29
C GLY A 87 -5.72 -17.86 -2.32
N LEU A 88 -5.50 -16.78 -3.07
CA LEU A 88 -6.42 -16.38 -4.16
C LEU A 88 -6.42 -17.40 -5.31
N LEU A 89 -5.25 -17.91 -5.69
CA LEU A 89 -5.13 -18.95 -6.73
C LEU A 89 -5.88 -20.23 -6.33
N ASN A 90 -5.62 -20.75 -5.15
CA ASN A 90 -6.20 -21.98 -4.65
C ASN A 90 -7.72 -21.89 -4.46
N ASN A 91 -8.21 -20.77 -3.94
CA ASN A 91 -9.62 -20.64 -3.59
C ASN A 91 -10.51 -20.20 -4.75
N TYR A 92 -10.00 -19.40 -5.69
CA TYR A 92 -10.84 -18.72 -6.67
C TYR A 92 -10.40 -18.90 -8.11
N VAL A 93 -9.15 -19.25 -8.38
CA VAL A 93 -8.64 -19.39 -9.75
C VAL A 93 -8.62 -20.85 -10.20
N TYR A 94 -7.90 -21.70 -9.51
CA TYR A 94 -7.75 -23.11 -9.88
C TYR A 94 -9.09 -23.86 -9.96
N PRO A 95 -10.04 -23.71 -9.02
CA PRO A 95 -11.31 -24.42 -9.10
C PRO A 95 -12.25 -23.96 -10.25
N LEU A 96 -12.06 -22.73 -10.75
CA LEU A 96 -13.00 -22.11 -11.69
C LEU A 96 -12.49 -22.11 -13.13
N ILE A 97 -11.18 -21.92 -13.33
CA ILE A 97 -10.56 -21.76 -14.65
C ILE A 97 -9.24 -22.52 -14.80
N GLY A 98 -8.75 -23.20 -13.75
CA GLY A 98 -7.43 -23.85 -13.74
C GLY A 98 -7.21 -24.83 -14.88
N ASP A 99 -8.20 -25.61 -15.23
CA ASP A 99 -8.11 -26.68 -16.25
C ASP A 99 -8.30 -26.17 -17.69
N LYS A 100 -8.60 -24.87 -17.87
CA LYS A 100 -8.69 -24.27 -19.21
C LYS A 100 -7.31 -24.06 -19.81
N LYS A 101 -7.19 -24.21 -21.14
CA LYS A 101 -5.95 -23.94 -21.85
C LYS A 101 -5.67 -22.45 -21.88
N ILE A 102 -4.44 -22.04 -21.49
CA ILE A 102 -4.08 -20.63 -21.39
C ILE A 102 -4.15 -19.88 -22.72
N GLN A 103 -3.70 -20.51 -23.82
CA GLN A 103 -3.68 -19.90 -25.15
C GLN A 103 -5.06 -19.69 -25.76
N SER A 104 -6.07 -20.47 -25.36
CA SER A 104 -7.45 -20.35 -25.84
C SER A 104 -8.31 -19.46 -24.93
N PHE A 105 -7.76 -18.94 -23.83
CA PHE A 105 -8.49 -18.12 -22.90
C PHE A 105 -8.65 -16.69 -23.44
N SER A 106 -9.90 -16.33 -23.78
CA SER A 106 -10.24 -15.05 -24.41
C SER A 106 -10.71 -13.99 -23.41
N THR A 107 -10.85 -12.74 -23.88
CA THR A 107 -11.45 -11.65 -23.09
C THR A 107 -12.90 -11.96 -22.68
N LEU A 108 -13.70 -12.60 -23.55
CA LEU A 108 -15.03 -13.07 -23.21
C LEU A 108 -15.00 -14.08 -22.04
N ASN A 109 -14.01 -14.98 -22.04
CA ASN A 109 -13.85 -15.92 -20.92
C ASN A 109 -13.50 -15.18 -19.60
N VAL A 110 -12.77 -14.06 -19.67
CA VAL A 110 -12.48 -13.25 -18.49
C VAL A 110 -13.75 -12.64 -17.93
N ASP A 111 -14.61 -12.04 -18.75
CA ASP A 111 -15.87 -11.45 -18.29
C ASP A 111 -16.82 -12.50 -17.72
N GLN A 112 -16.92 -13.68 -18.37
CA GLN A 112 -17.66 -14.83 -17.83
C GLN A 112 -17.10 -15.30 -16.48
N TYR A 113 -15.78 -15.34 -16.33
CA TYR A 113 -15.12 -15.70 -15.09
C TYR A 113 -15.39 -14.69 -13.98
N ILE A 114 -15.30 -13.40 -14.27
CA ILE A 114 -15.62 -12.32 -13.30
C ILE A 114 -17.08 -12.44 -12.85
N ASN A 115 -18.01 -12.66 -13.79
CA ASN A 115 -19.43 -12.86 -13.44
C ASN A 115 -19.64 -14.11 -12.58
N LYS A 116 -18.89 -15.20 -12.84
CA LYS A 116 -18.92 -16.41 -11.99
C LYS A 116 -18.38 -16.12 -10.59
N LEU A 117 -17.30 -15.31 -10.45
CA LEU A 117 -16.73 -14.91 -9.16
C LEU A 117 -17.74 -14.15 -8.29
N THR A 118 -18.58 -13.27 -8.87
CA THR A 118 -19.59 -12.54 -8.09
C THR A 118 -20.61 -13.44 -7.42
N LYS A 119 -20.86 -14.62 -8.01
CA LYS A 119 -21.80 -15.65 -7.52
C LYS A 119 -21.10 -16.76 -6.72
N THR A 120 -19.78 -16.73 -6.59
CA THR A 120 -18.99 -17.73 -5.85
C THR A 120 -19.08 -17.45 -4.35
N LYS A 121 -19.29 -18.49 -3.55
CA LYS A 121 -19.28 -18.38 -2.08
C LYS A 121 -17.88 -17.96 -1.58
N ASN A 122 -17.87 -17.06 -0.62
CA ASN A 122 -16.64 -16.67 0.07
C ASN A 122 -16.16 -17.82 0.96
N VAL A 123 -14.91 -18.21 0.84
CA VAL A 123 -14.29 -19.29 1.66
C VAL A 123 -14.32 -19.00 3.17
N ASN A 124 -14.45 -17.74 3.57
CA ASN A 124 -14.57 -17.35 4.97
C ASN A 124 -16.03 -17.27 5.48
N TYR A 125 -17.02 -17.49 4.61
CA TYR A 125 -18.43 -17.45 5.01
C TYR A 125 -18.73 -18.62 5.97
N GLY A 126 -19.37 -18.31 7.10
CA GLY A 126 -19.60 -19.26 8.18
C GLY A 126 -18.39 -19.52 9.09
N VAL A 127 -17.17 -19.12 8.69
CA VAL A 127 -15.96 -19.26 9.50
C VAL A 127 -15.67 -17.97 10.29
N ARG A 128 -15.87 -16.81 9.64
CA ARG A 128 -15.68 -15.50 10.27
C ARG A 128 -17.03 -14.83 10.47
N LYS A 129 -17.26 -14.28 11.65
CA LYS A 129 -18.55 -13.69 12.09
C LYS A 129 -19.17 -12.68 11.11
N ASN A 130 -18.36 -11.92 10.37
CA ASN A 130 -18.82 -10.86 9.45
C ASN A 130 -18.35 -11.08 8.02
N ALA A 131 -18.06 -12.33 7.63
CA ALA A 131 -17.67 -12.59 6.24
C ALA A 131 -18.90 -12.52 5.32
N PRO A 132 -18.85 -11.79 4.19
CA PRO A 132 -19.92 -11.76 3.23
C PRO A 132 -20.12 -13.15 2.62
N GLN A 133 -21.37 -13.46 2.27
CA GLN A 133 -21.73 -14.77 1.70
C GLN A 133 -21.02 -15.03 0.37
N TYR A 134 -20.90 -14.02 -0.47
CA TYR A 134 -20.24 -14.12 -1.77
C TYR A 134 -18.90 -13.37 -1.79
N VAL A 135 -18.10 -13.66 -2.80
CA VAL A 135 -16.79 -13.01 -2.98
C VAL A 135 -16.96 -11.50 -3.14
N SER A 136 -16.29 -10.72 -2.31
CA SER A 136 -16.41 -9.27 -2.34
C SER A 136 -15.80 -8.65 -3.61
N PRO A 137 -16.31 -7.50 -4.10
CA PRO A 137 -15.69 -6.78 -5.22
C PRO A 137 -14.21 -6.50 -5.04
N ASN A 138 -13.75 -6.21 -3.82
CA ASN A 138 -12.33 -6.01 -3.51
C ASN A 138 -11.50 -7.29 -3.70
N THR A 139 -12.05 -8.44 -3.35
CA THR A 139 -11.40 -9.73 -3.58
C THR A 139 -11.30 -10.03 -5.08
N ILE A 140 -12.39 -9.76 -5.83
CA ILE A 140 -12.40 -9.90 -7.30
C ILE A 140 -11.33 -9.00 -7.94
N LYS A 141 -11.26 -7.72 -7.54
CA LYS A 141 -10.19 -6.80 -7.99
C LYS A 141 -8.80 -7.35 -7.70
N SER A 142 -8.60 -7.98 -6.54
CA SER A 142 -7.31 -8.56 -6.16
C SER A 142 -6.95 -9.78 -7.01
N VAL A 143 -7.92 -10.66 -7.29
CA VAL A 143 -7.76 -11.81 -8.19
C VAL A 143 -7.40 -11.34 -9.60
N VAL A 144 -8.15 -10.38 -10.15
CA VAL A 144 -7.89 -9.85 -11.51
C VAL A 144 -6.53 -9.15 -11.56
N LYS A 145 -6.15 -8.41 -10.54
CA LYS A 145 -4.82 -7.77 -10.44
C LYS A 145 -3.69 -8.83 -10.48
N LEU A 146 -3.86 -9.93 -9.76
CA LEU A 146 -2.92 -11.05 -9.76
C LEU A 146 -2.82 -11.69 -11.14
N LEU A 147 -3.96 -12.03 -11.76
CA LEU A 147 -4.01 -12.63 -13.09
C LEU A 147 -3.49 -11.69 -14.17
N ARG A 148 -3.78 -10.38 -14.08
CA ARG A 148 -3.18 -9.38 -14.97
C ARG A 148 -1.65 -9.38 -14.91
N CYS A 149 -1.09 -9.52 -13.70
CA CYS A 149 0.35 -9.64 -13.50
C CYS A 149 0.89 -10.95 -14.10
N ALA A 150 0.20 -12.07 -13.86
CA ALA A 150 0.58 -13.37 -14.40
C ALA A 150 0.53 -13.39 -15.94
N TRP A 151 -0.52 -12.83 -16.57
CA TRP A 151 -0.62 -12.73 -18.03
C TRP A 151 0.40 -11.75 -18.65
N ARG A 152 0.81 -10.72 -17.92
CA ARG A 152 1.94 -9.87 -18.35
C ARG A 152 3.24 -10.69 -18.40
N GLN A 153 3.42 -11.58 -17.42
CA GLN A 153 4.58 -12.47 -17.41
C GLN A 153 4.46 -13.57 -18.49
N ALA A 154 3.25 -14.10 -18.72
CA ALA A 154 2.99 -15.03 -19.82
C ALA A 154 3.30 -14.44 -21.20
N LEU A 155 2.97 -13.15 -21.40
CA LEU A 155 3.34 -12.41 -22.61
C LEU A 155 4.87 -12.29 -22.74
N ARG A 156 5.57 -11.96 -21.65
CA ARG A 156 7.04 -11.85 -21.61
C ARG A 156 7.74 -13.18 -21.81
N TRP A 157 7.12 -14.28 -21.37
CA TRP A 157 7.61 -15.66 -21.59
C TRP A 157 7.13 -16.26 -22.91
N GLU A 158 6.49 -15.49 -23.76
CA GLU A 158 5.97 -15.91 -25.05
C GLU A 158 5.02 -17.12 -24.97
N VAL A 159 4.25 -17.20 -23.87
CA VAL A 159 3.21 -18.22 -23.67
C VAL A 159 1.89 -17.82 -24.30
N VAL A 160 1.60 -16.49 -24.33
CA VAL A 160 0.37 -15.92 -24.90
C VAL A 160 0.69 -14.72 -25.79
N LYS A 161 -0.17 -14.44 -26.79
CA LYS A 161 -0.01 -13.29 -27.71
C LYS A 161 -0.48 -11.96 -27.11
N LYS A 162 -1.39 -11.97 -26.12
CA LYS A 162 -1.95 -10.77 -25.50
C LYS A 162 -2.34 -11.01 -24.05
N ASN A 163 -2.38 -9.94 -23.29
CA ASN A 163 -2.89 -9.99 -21.92
C ASN A 163 -4.40 -9.70 -21.91
N VAL A 164 -5.19 -10.74 -21.72
CA VAL A 164 -6.66 -10.68 -21.76
C VAL A 164 -7.30 -10.03 -20.51
N PHE A 165 -6.51 -9.73 -19.46
CA PHE A 165 -6.98 -9.12 -18.22
C PHE A 165 -6.77 -7.60 -18.15
N ILE A 166 -6.33 -6.93 -19.24
CA ILE A 166 -6.04 -5.48 -19.19
C ILE A 166 -7.33 -4.68 -19.04
N ASP A 167 -8.27 -4.83 -19.97
CA ASP A 167 -9.48 -3.99 -20.07
C ASP A 167 -10.73 -4.81 -19.74
N CYS A 168 -10.73 -5.48 -18.58
CA CYS A 168 -11.88 -6.26 -18.13
C CYS A 168 -12.83 -5.44 -17.26
N ASN A 169 -14.13 -5.76 -17.35
CA ASN A 169 -15.19 -5.12 -16.60
C ASN A 169 -15.20 -5.61 -15.14
N LEU A 170 -14.75 -4.75 -14.23
CA LEU A 170 -14.73 -5.06 -12.80
C LEU A 170 -16.04 -4.59 -12.13
N PRO A 171 -16.56 -5.34 -11.15
CA PRO A 171 -17.72 -4.90 -10.39
C PRO A 171 -17.39 -3.59 -9.64
N TYR A 172 -18.39 -2.70 -9.60
CA TYR A 172 -18.27 -1.47 -8.83
C TYR A 172 -17.98 -1.78 -7.36
N CYS A 173 -17.06 -1.04 -6.82
CA CYS A 173 -16.68 -1.13 -5.41
C CYS A 173 -16.68 0.25 -4.80
N GLU A 174 -17.66 0.50 -3.96
CA GLU A 174 -17.69 1.70 -3.14
C GLU A 174 -16.53 1.64 -2.13
N SER A 175 -15.62 2.59 -2.21
CA SER A 175 -14.58 2.73 -1.19
C SER A 175 -15.18 3.47 0.00
N LYS A 176 -15.62 2.76 1.02
CA LYS A 176 -15.97 3.42 2.29
C LYS A 176 -14.72 4.09 2.83
N GLU A 177 -14.78 5.39 3.00
CA GLU A 177 -13.75 6.12 3.72
C GLU A 177 -13.70 5.62 5.15
N ARG A 178 -12.49 5.40 5.64
CA ARG A 178 -12.32 4.96 7.04
C ARG A 178 -12.35 6.19 7.93
N GLU A 179 -13.16 6.10 8.97
CA GLU A 179 -13.16 7.07 10.05
C GLU A 179 -11.75 7.23 10.64
N ILE A 180 -11.40 8.48 10.92
CA ILE A 180 -10.15 8.85 11.60
C ILE A 180 -10.48 9.77 12.77
N TRP A 181 -9.72 9.70 13.85
CA TRP A 181 -9.82 10.65 14.95
C TRP A 181 -9.15 11.98 14.59
N THR A 182 -9.75 13.06 15.04
CA THR A 182 -9.13 14.40 15.05
C THR A 182 -8.01 14.47 16.10
N ALA A 183 -7.18 15.51 16.04
CA ALA A 183 -6.14 15.73 17.05
C ALA A 183 -6.74 15.87 18.47
N THR A 184 -7.87 16.54 18.59
CA THR A 184 -8.59 16.72 19.87
C THR A 184 -9.10 15.39 20.43
N GLU A 185 -9.68 14.52 19.58
CA GLU A 185 -10.13 13.19 20.01
C GLU A 185 -8.96 12.30 20.44
N ILE A 186 -7.80 12.43 19.78
CA ILE A 186 -6.59 11.68 20.17
C ILE A 186 -6.06 12.21 21.49
N GLN A 187 -6.04 13.53 21.70
CA GLN A 187 -5.63 14.12 22.98
C GLN A 187 -6.52 13.64 24.12
N HIS A 188 -7.84 13.69 23.93
CA HIS A 188 -8.77 13.15 24.92
C HIS A 188 -8.56 11.66 25.19
N ALA A 189 -8.35 10.86 24.13
CA ALA A 189 -8.06 9.43 24.28
C ALA A 189 -6.77 9.17 25.06
N LEU A 190 -5.74 10.00 24.90
CA LEU A 190 -4.50 9.91 25.67
C LEU A 190 -4.69 10.28 27.14
N GLU A 191 -5.52 11.31 27.44
CA GLU A 191 -5.81 11.75 28.81
C GLU A 191 -6.49 10.66 29.66
N ILE A 192 -7.36 9.85 29.02
CA ILE A 192 -8.13 8.79 29.73
C ILE A 192 -7.51 7.39 29.59
N CYS A 193 -6.34 7.25 28.93
CA CYS A 193 -5.72 5.96 28.67
C CYS A 193 -4.84 5.51 29.85
N GLU A 194 -5.35 4.60 30.67
CA GLU A 194 -4.62 4.01 31.81
C GLU A 194 -3.62 2.89 31.40
N ASP A 195 -3.86 2.21 30.26
CA ASP A 195 -2.96 1.16 29.74
C ASP A 195 -1.71 1.79 29.17
N GLN A 196 -0.59 1.73 29.88
CA GLN A 196 0.68 2.36 29.49
C GLN A 196 1.21 1.90 28.15
N ILE A 197 1.08 0.60 27.85
CA ILE A 197 1.53 0.06 26.55
C ILE A 197 0.67 0.64 25.44
N LEU A 198 -0.65 0.69 25.64
CA LEU A 198 -1.57 1.26 24.66
C LEU A 198 -1.33 2.78 24.51
N TYR A 199 -1.11 3.50 25.60
CA TYR A 199 -0.76 4.91 25.61
C TYR A 199 0.47 5.21 24.75
N LEU A 200 1.56 4.45 24.94
CA LEU A 200 2.77 4.54 24.12
C LEU A 200 2.48 4.25 22.64
N CYS A 201 1.70 3.19 22.39
CA CYS A 201 1.34 2.80 21.02
C CYS A 201 0.51 3.89 20.30
N ILE A 202 -0.43 4.53 20.97
CA ILE A 202 -1.24 5.64 20.42
C ILE A 202 -0.33 6.84 20.12
N ASN A 203 0.50 7.25 21.09
CA ASN A 203 1.44 8.36 20.91
C ASN A 203 2.39 8.14 19.72
N LEU A 204 3.06 7.00 19.66
CA LEU A 204 4.02 6.71 18.59
C LEU A 204 3.34 6.55 17.22
N SER A 205 2.13 5.97 17.18
CA SER A 205 1.38 5.87 15.93
C SER A 205 0.91 7.23 15.40
N PHE A 206 0.56 8.14 16.29
CA PHE A 206 0.10 9.48 15.92
C PHE A 206 1.28 10.43 15.67
N SER A 207 2.20 10.61 16.62
CA SER A 207 3.31 11.57 16.49
C SER A 207 4.31 11.17 15.41
N CYS A 208 4.65 9.86 15.33
CA CYS A 208 5.68 9.34 14.44
C CYS A 208 5.13 8.67 13.18
N SER A 209 3.82 8.63 13.01
CA SER A 209 3.15 7.98 11.86
C SER A 209 3.58 6.52 11.64
N LEU A 210 3.88 5.75 12.71
CA LEU A 210 4.38 4.38 12.58
C LEU A 210 3.28 3.40 12.16
N ARG A 211 3.64 2.43 11.30
CA ARG A 211 2.78 1.26 11.09
C ARG A 211 2.89 0.35 12.31
N ILE A 212 1.79 -0.32 12.69
CA ILE A 212 1.79 -1.20 13.88
C ILE A 212 2.91 -2.25 13.86
N GLY A 213 3.25 -2.81 12.71
CA GLY A 213 4.36 -3.76 12.61
C GLY A 213 5.73 -3.12 12.78
N GLU A 214 5.91 -1.86 12.39
CA GLU A 214 7.13 -1.06 12.61
C GLU A 214 7.24 -0.63 14.08
N LEU A 215 6.13 -0.16 14.64
CA LEU A 215 6.00 0.25 16.04
C LEU A 215 6.43 -0.87 16.99
N LEU A 216 5.87 -2.08 16.81
CA LEU A 216 6.13 -3.21 17.69
C LEU A 216 7.54 -3.80 17.52
N ALA A 217 8.17 -3.57 16.36
CA ALA A 217 9.53 -4.01 16.05
C ALA A 217 10.60 -2.95 16.40
N LEU A 218 10.21 -1.83 17.01
CA LEU A 218 11.16 -0.78 17.42
C LEU A 218 12.04 -1.31 18.55
N THR A 219 13.35 -1.23 18.36
CA THR A 219 14.37 -1.60 19.37
C THR A 219 15.02 -0.35 19.95
N TRP A 220 15.53 -0.45 21.17
CA TRP A 220 16.21 0.65 21.85
C TRP A 220 17.46 1.16 21.11
N ASP A 221 18.14 0.30 20.34
CA ASP A 221 19.27 0.72 19.50
C ASP A 221 18.87 1.74 18.41
N ASN A 222 17.60 1.78 18.08
CA ASN A 222 17.04 2.67 17.06
C ASN A 222 16.31 3.89 17.66
N VAL A 223 16.48 4.15 18.96
CA VAL A 223 15.87 5.27 19.70
C VAL A 223 16.96 6.19 20.22
N PHE A 224 17.03 7.40 19.70
CA PHE A 224 18.03 8.40 20.03
C PHE A 224 17.38 9.48 20.91
N ILE A 225 17.56 9.35 22.23
CA ILE A 225 16.94 10.18 23.27
C ILE A 225 17.87 10.43 24.46
N GLU A 226 19.17 10.33 24.25
CA GLU A 226 20.17 10.66 25.27
C GLU A 226 20.27 12.21 25.44
N ASP A 227 20.87 12.68 26.52
CA ASP A 227 20.89 14.11 26.84
C ASP A 227 21.49 14.96 25.72
N GLU A 228 22.53 14.46 25.04
CA GLU A 228 23.10 15.10 23.84
C GLU A 228 22.12 15.24 22.67
N ASP A 229 21.19 14.27 22.50
CA ASP A 229 20.18 14.35 21.45
C ASP A 229 19.16 15.45 21.76
N PHE A 230 18.83 15.67 23.03
CA PHE A 230 17.97 16.77 23.46
C PHE A 230 18.65 18.14 23.29
N GLU A 231 19.92 18.25 23.62
CA GLU A 231 20.70 19.50 23.50
C GLU A 231 20.82 19.94 22.03
N LYS A 232 20.97 18.97 21.11
CA LYS A 232 21.14 19.20 19.68
C LYS A 232 19.81 19.23 18.89
N ASP A 233 18.66 19.19 19.55
CA ASP A 233 17.32 19.03 18.91
C ASP A 233 17.29 17.87 17.91
N ASN A 234 17.95 16.77 18.22
CA ASN A 234 18.15 15.63 17.32
C ASN A 234 17.49 14.34 17.84
N THR A 235 16.47 14.46 18.69
CA THR A 235 15.71 13.31 19.15
C THR A 235 14.98 12.63 18.00
N ARG A 236 15.23 11.35 17.77
CA ARG A 236 14.77 10.64 16.58
C ARG A 236 14.65 9.13 16.78
N LEU A 237 13.90 8.52 15.88
CA LEU A 237 13.78 7.07 15.72
C LEU A 237 14.33 6.67 14.36
N ILE A 238 14.97 5.51 14.26
CA ILE A 238 15.31 4.86 12.99
C ILE A 238 14.37 3.68 12.79
N ILE A 239 13.61 3.70 11.71
CA ILE A 239 12.65 2.63 11.39
C ILE A 239 13.23 1.79 10.26
N ASP A 240 13.74 0.61 10.59
CA ASP A 240 14.43 -0.33 9.69
C ASP A 240 13.82 -1.74 9.71
N LYS A 241 13.04 -2.08 10.75
CA LYS A 241 12.49 -3.40 11.01
C LYS A 241 10.98 -3.41 11.13
N GLN A 242 10.37 -4.58 11.00
CA GLN A 242 8.95 -4.79 11.24
C GLN A 242 8.68 -6.21 11.76
N PHE A 243 7.65 -6.35 12.60
CA PHE A 243 7.10 -7.64 12.95
C PHE A 243 6.07 -8.12 11.94
N VAL A 244 6.15 -9.39 11.59
CA VAL A 244 5.19 -10.07 10.72
C VAL A 244 4.98 -11.50 11.19
N ARG A 245 3.73 -11.97 11.23
CA ARG A 245 3.43 -13.38 11.47
C ARG A 245 3.34 -14.12 10.15
N ILE A 246 4.10 -15.19 10.00
CA ILE A 246 4.23 -15.98 8.77
C ILE A 246 4.01 -17.47 9.04
N ASP A 247 3.69 -18.23 8.00
CA ASP A 247 3.68 -19.69 8.08
C ASP A 247 5.11 -20.22 8.16
N LYS A 248 5.36 -21.18 9.04
CA LYS A 248 6.70 -21.77 9.26
C LYS A 248 7.30 -22.36 7.98
N GLU A 249 6.45 -22.97 7.13
CA GLU A 249 6.82 -23.51 5.82
C GLU A 249 7.39 -22.47 4.84
N MET A 250 7.14 -21.19 5.08
CA MET A 250 7.63 -20.10 4.22
C MET A 250 9.06 -19.66 4.54
N ILE A 251 9.61 -20.13 5.67
CA ILE A 251 10.97 -19.80 6.08
C ILE A 251 11.95 -20.48 5.13
N GLY A 252 12.84 -19.71 4.51
CA GLY A 252 13.82 -20.22 3.55
C GLY A 252 13.32 -20.36 2.11
N VAL A 253 11.99 -20.33 1.85
CA VAL A 253 11.44 -20.39 0.49
C VAL A 253 11.56 -19.04 -0.22
N LEU A 254 11.42 -17.94 0.51
CA LEU A 254 11.48 -16.59 -0.05
C LEU A 254 12.80 -15.92 0.31
N THR A 255 13.59 -15.61 -0.70
CA THR A 255 14.92 -14.97 -0.53
C THR A 255 14.86 -13.45 -0.38
N LYS A 256 13.67 -12.87 -0.55
CA LYS A 256 13.49 -11.42 -0.62
C LYS A 256 13.49 -10.71 0.73
N ASP A 257 13.09 -11.39 1.78
CA ASP A 257 12.91 -10.81 3.10
C ASP A 257 14.00 -11.33 4.05
N GLU A 258 14.83 -10.43 4.58
CA GLU A 258 15.83 -10.78 5.60
C GLU A 258 15.14 -10.91 6.95
N ILE A 259 15.20 -12.09 7.54
CA ILE A 259 14.66 -12.40 8.88
C ILE A 259 15.80 -12.33 9.89
N TYR A 260 15.68 -11.38 10.84
CA TYR A 260 16.69 -11.20 11.90
C TYR A 260 16.47 -12.14 13.08
N LYS A 261 15.20 -12.34 13.49
CA LYS A 261 14.85 -13.19 14.63
C LYS A 261 13.46 -13.82 14.45
N GLN A 262 13.33 -15.04 14.95
CA GLN A 262 12.05 -15.75 15.03
C GLN A 262 11.65 -15.86 16.49
N PHE A 263 10.35 -15.71 16.78
CA PHE A 263 9.80 -15.82 18.11
C PHE A 263 8.76 -16.92 18.12
N ASP A 264 9.08 -18.02 18.80
CA ASP A 264 8.13 -19.11 18.97
C ASP A 264 6.96 -18.69 19.87
N THR A 265 5.79 -19.18 19.56
CA THR A 265 4.63 -18.94 20.42
C THR A 265 4.78 -19.79 21.66
N GLN A 266 4.68 -19.15 22.84
CA GLN A 266 4.65 -19.83 24.14
C GLN A 266 3.37 -20.67 24.36
N LEU A 267 2.51 -20.78 23.34
CA LEU A 267 1.31 -21.60 23.41
C LEU A 267 1.69 -23.08 23.34
N LYS A 268 1.11 -23.88 24.25
CA LYS A 268 1.23 -25.35 24.32
C LYS A 268 0.75 -26.10 23.06
N ARG A 269 0.33 -25.39 22.00
CA ARG A 269 -0.13 -25.95 20.72
C ARG A 269 0.91 -25.72 19.66
N GLU A 270 1.16 -26.76 18.87
CA GLU A 270 1.96 -26.66 17.66
C GLU A 270 1.35 -25.60 16.72
N CYS A 271 1.96 -24.43 16.65
CA CYS A 271 1.50 -23.35 15.78
C CYS A 271 2.14 -23.47 14.42
N LYS A 272 1.31 -23.54 13.37
CA LYS A 272 1.76 -23.50 11.97
C LYS A 272 2.42 -22.15 11.57
N THR A 273 2.30 -21.14 12.41
CA THR A 273 2.80 -19.79 12.16
C THR A 273 3.78 -19.35 13.23
N VAL A 274 4.71 -18.49 12.86
CA VAL A 274 5.75 -17.92 13.73
C VAL A 274 5.78 -16.39 13.56
N LEU A 275 6.06 -15.66 14.64
CA LEU A 275 6.31 -14.24 14.60
C LEU A 275 7.78 -14.01 14.21
N VAL A 276 8.04 -13.17 13.24
CA VAL A 276 9.39 -12.86 12.80
C VAL A 276 9.67 -11.36 12.84
N LEU A 277 10.87 -11.02 13.31
CA LEU A 277 11.46 -9.71 13.15
C LEU A 277 12.22 -9.71 11.82
N LYS A 278 11.85 -8.84 10.91
CA LYS A 278 12.43 -8.81 9.57
C LYS A 278 12.70 -7.38 9.09
N SER A 279 13.53 -7.26 8.06
CA SER A 279 13.78 -6.00 7.37
C SER A 279 12.48 -5.39 6.79
N LEU A 280 12.48 -4.09 6.57
CA LEU A 280 11.45 -3.42 5.77
C LEU A 280 11.52 -3.96 4.33
N LYS A 281 10.37 -3.92 3.62
CA LYS A 281 10.31 -4.38 2.21
C LYS A 281 11.40 -3.72 1.36
N MET A 282 12.00 -4.48 0.45
CA MET A 282 13.17 -4.20 -0.42
C MET A 282 13.35 -2.77 -0.99
N ASN A 283 12.33 -1.91 -0.99
CA ASN A 283 12.46 -0.49 -1.34
C ASN A 283 12.18 0.43 -0.15
N GLY A 284 11.97 -0.13 1.06
CA GLY A 284 11.87 0.61 2.30
C GLY A 284 13.28 0.75 2.86
N LYS A 285 14.01 1.77 2.40
CA LYS A 285 15.20 2.23 3.12
C LYS A 285 14.79 2.51 4.56
N ALA A 286 15.68 2.25 5.50
CA ALA A 286 15.53 2.76 6.84
C ALA A 286 15.18 4.25 6.76
N ARG A 287 14.20 4.68 7.56
CA ARG A 287 13.85 6.10 7.60
C ARG A 287 14.05 6.65 9.00
N THR A 288 14.57 7.85 9.06
CA THR A 288 14.64 8.64 10.28
C THR A 288 13.30 9.35 10.48
N VAL A 289 12.79 9.30 11.70
CA VAL A 289 11.60 10.04 12.14
C VAL A 289 12.01 10.88 13.34
N TRP A 290 12.01 12.20 13.19
CA TRP A 290 12.22 13.10 14.32
C TRP A 290 10.99 13.10 15.23
N ILE A 291 11.21 13.10 16.54
CA ILE A 291 10.14 13.00 17.52
C ILE A 291 10.05 14.27 18.36
N PRO A 292 8.82 14.68 18.73
CA PRO A 292 8.64 15.80 19.66
C PRO A 292 9.33 15.53 21.00
N ARG A 293 9.88 16.56 21.63
CA ARG A 293 10.54 16.45 22.95
C ARG A 293 9.69 15.73 23.99
N THR A 294 8.39 16.03 24.03
CA THR A 294 7.43 15.34 24.93
C THR A 294 7.43 13.83 24.72
N VAL A 295 7.46 13.36 23.46
CA VAL A 295 7.49 11.94 23.13
C VAL A 295 8.85 11.33 23.51
N ALA A 296 9.93 12.07 23.32
CA ALA A 296 11.27 11.64 23.72
C ALA A 296 11.38 11.47 25.24
N TYR A 297 10.88 12.42 26.04
CA TYR A 297 10.81 12.29 27.51
C TYR A 297 9.93 11.10 27.94
N MET A 298 8.78 10.92 27.32
CA MET A 298 7.92 9.77 27.57
C MET A 298 8.67 8.43 27.34
N LEU A 299 9.45 8.33 26.25
CA LEU A 299 10.26 7.16 25.96
C LEU A 299 11.40 7.00 26.96
N LYS A 300 12.04 8.07 27.42
CA LYS A 300 13.11 8.04 28.44
C LYS A 300 12.57 7.48 29.77
N GLU A 301 11.41 7.94 30.21
CA GLU A 301 10.73 7.43 31.41
C GLU A 301 10.31 5.97 31.24
N TRP A 302 9.80 5.59 30.05
CA TRP A 302 9.45 4.21 29.76
C TRP A 302 10.69 3.30 29.79
N LYS A 303 11.83 3.70 29.21
CA LYS A 303 13.12 2.98 29.27
C LYS A 303 13.54 2.70 30.70
N LYS A 304 13.42 3.72 31.56
CA LYS A 304 13.73 3.58 32.99
C LYS A 304 12.83 2.54 33.68
N LYS A 305 11.50 2.66 33.50
CA LYS A 305 10.55 1.67 34.01
C LYS A 305 10.83 0.24 33.54
N GLN A 306 11.09 0.07 32.25
CA GLN A 306 11.39 -1.23 31.68
C GLN A 306 12.69 -1.82 32.25
N ASN A 307 13.72 -0.99 32.47
CA ASN A 307 14.95 -1.40 33.13
C ASN A 307 14.73 -1.83 34.58
N ASP A 308 13.84 -1.17 35.32
CA ASP A 308 13.50 -1.56 36.69
C ASP A 308 12.73 -2.89 36.71
N ILE A 309 11.83 -3.14 35.78
CA ILE A 309 11.14 -4.42 35.62
C ILE A 309 12.16 -5.53 35.29
N LYS A 310 13.07 -5.25 34.34
CA LYS A 310 14.14 -6.17 33.96
C LYS A 310 15.04 -6.55 35.14
N LYS A 311 15.43 -5.58 35.98
CA LYS A 311 16.19 -5.83 37.19
C LYS A 311 15.44 -6.71 38.20
N LYS A 312 14.10 -6.48 38.35
CA LYS A 312 13.25 -7.26 39.28
C LYS A 312 13.05 -8.70 38.81
N LEU A 313 12.88 -8.93 37.53
CA LEU A 313 12.63 -10.25 36.96
C LEU A 313 13.90 -11.05 36.72
N GLY A 314 15.06 -10.39 36.59
CA GLY A 314 16.35 -11.05 36.39
C GLY A 314 16.35 -11.99 35.18
N SER A 315 16.67 -13.27 35.40
CA SER A 315 16.76 -14.30 34.36
C SER A 315 15.41 -14.70 33.75
N ILE A 316 14.28 -14.27 34.32
CA ILE A 316 12.92 -14.52 33.78
C ILE A 316 12.62 -13.55 32.63
N TYR A 317 13.29 -12.40 32.60
CA TYR A 317 13.10 -11.41 31.56
C TYR A 317 13.81 -11.82 30.26
N ASP A 318 13.05 -12.04 29.18
CA ASP A 318 13.57 -12.32 27.84
C ASP A 318 13.92 -11.01 27.13
N ASP A 319 15.19 -10.58 27.26
CA ASP A 319 15.65 -9.32 26.70
C ASP A 319 15.79 -9.36 25.18
N ASN A 320 14.80 -8.87 24.50
CA ASN A 320 14.78 -8.73 23.04
C ASN A 320 15.07 -7.30 22.58
N ASN A 321 15.50 -6.42 23.49
CA ASN A 321 15.81 -5.01 23.23
C ASN A 321 14.62 -4.21 22.62
N LEU A 322 13.38 -4.66 22.84
CA LEU A 322 12.17 -4.07 22.29
C LEU A 322 11.69 -2.89 23.13
N VAL A 323 11.25 -1.82 22.46
CA VAL A 323 10.62 -0.67 23.12
C VAL A 323 9.22 -1.06 23.62
N ILE A 324 8.47 -1.80 22.82
CA ILE A 324 7.11 -2.29 23.16
C ILE A 324 7.15 -3.80 23.29
N CYS A 325 7.06 -4.28 24.52
CA CYS A 325 7.03 -5.70 24.85
C CYS A 325 6.10 -5.95 26.05
N PHE A 326 5.84 -7.20 26.36
CA PHE A 326 5.22 -7.61 27.62
C PHE A 326 6.18 -7.35 28.80
N GLU A 327 5.67 -7.41 30.02
CA GLU A 327 6.47 -7.22 31.26
C GLU A 327 7.64 -8.21 31.37
N ASP A 328 7.50 -9.40 30.80
CA ASP A 328 8.52 -10.43 30.75
C ASP A 328 9.55 -10.26 29.58
N GLY A 329 9.44 -9.18 28.81
CA GLY A 329 10.32 -8.87 27.66
C GLY A 329 9.89 -9.53 26.35
N ASN A 330 8.88 -10.39 26.34
CA ASN A 330 8.39 -11.06 25.16
C ASN A 330 7.69 -10.10 24.19
N PRO A 331 7.78 -10.33 22.85
CA PRO A 331 7.18 -9.45 21.87
C PRO A 331 5.65 -9.45 21.91
N ILE A 332 5.07 -8.27 21.79
CA ILE A 332 3.62 -8.09 21.65
C ILE A 332 3.23 -8.20 20.17
N GLU A 333 2.16 -8.94 19.90
CA GLU A 333 1.63 -9.07 18.55
C GLU A 333 0.62 -7.97 18.22
N LYS A 334 0.55 -7.65 16.93
CA LYS A 334 -0.42 -6.71 16.36
C LYS A 334 -1.85 -6.95 16.86
N THR A 335 -2.30 -8.22 16.86
CA THR A 335 -3.65 -8.60 17.28
C THR A 335 -3.93 -8.30 18.74
N ASN A 336 -2.90 -8.30 19.60
CA ASN A 336 -3.02 -7.93 21.00
C ASN A 336 -3.32 -6.43 21.14
N ILE A 337 -2.54 -5.58 20.51
CA ILE A 337 -2.76 -4.12 20.53
C ILE A 337 -4.12 -3.75 19.91
N GLU A 338 -4.50 -4.38 18.79
CA GLU A 338 -5.81 -4.13 18.18
C GLU A 338 -6.98 -4.51 19.10
N LYS A 339 -6.84 -5.61 19.87
CA LYS A 339 -7.84 -6.01 20.87
C LYS A 339 -7.90 -5.04 22.04
N ARG A 340 -6.73 -4.62 22.59
CA ARG A 340 -6.66 -3.62 23.68
C ARG A 340 -7.29 -2.30 23.22
N PHE A 341 -6.94 -1.81 22.03
CA PHE A 341 -7.48 -0.58 21.47
C PHE A 341 -9.00 -0.66 21.26
N LYS A 342 -9.51 -1.76 20.71
CA LYS A 342 -10.95 -1.97 20.56
C LYS A 342 -11.69 -2.02 21.91
N LYS A 343 -11.10 -2.66 22.92
CA LYS A 343 -11.65 -2.69 24.29
C LYS A 343 -11.67 -1.27 24.88
N PHE A 344 -10.58 -0.53 24.74
CA PHE A 344 -10.45 0.85 25.21
C PHE A 344 -11.51 1.78 24.61
N ILE A 345 -11.69 1.74 23.29
CA ILE A 345 -12.74 2.51 22.59
C ILE A 345 -14.12 2.17 23.16
N LYS A 346 -14.43 0.87 23.32
CA LYS A 346 -15.75 0.44 23.80
C LYS A 346 -16.02 0.84 25.23
N VAL A 347 -15.02 0.68 26.11
CA VAL A 347 -15.17 1.00 27.56
C VAL A 347 -15.39 2.50 27.78
N ASN A 348 -14.71 3.33 26.99
CA ASN A 348 -14.76 4.79 27.13
C ASN A 348 -15.74 5.48 26.16
N ASN A 349 -16.59 4.71 25.47
CA ASN A 349 -17.58 5.23 24.50
C ASN A 349 -16.98 6.18 23.45
N LEU A 350 -15.74 5.92 23.00
CA LEU A 350 -15.09 6.71 21.98
C LEU A 350 -15.62 6.35 20.58
N ARG A 351 -15.50 7.27 19.63
CA ARG A 351 -15.85 7.03 18.23
C ARG A 351 -15.06 5.84 17.66
N GLU A 352 -15.77 4.90 17.04
CA GLU A 352 -15.18 3.65 16.56
C GLU A 352 -14.22 3.91 15.38
N VAL A 353 -12.95 3.64 15.59
CA VAL A 353 -11.90 3.66 14.57
C VAL A 353 -11.00 2.41 14.72
N VAL A 354 -10.25 2.07 13.68
CA VAL A 354 -9.24 1.01 13.77
C VAL A 354 -7.88 1.59 14.14
N PHE A 355 -7.02 0.81 14.80
CA PHE A 355 -5.70 1.28 15.24
C PHE A 355 -4.87 1.93 14.11
N HIS A 356 -4.95 1.37 12.89
CA HIS A 356 -4.25 1.95 11.73
C HIS A 356 -4.77 3.35 11.32
N SER A 357 -5.98 3.72 11.75
CA SER A 357 -6.52 5.08 11.51
C SER A 357 -5.72 6.16 12.22
N LEU A 358 -5.05 5.86 13.36
CA LEU A 358 -4.17 6.80 14.05
C LEU A 358 -3.04 7.32 13.14
N ARG A 359 -2.47 6.44 12.34
CA ARG A 359 -1.49 6.85 11.33
C ARG A 359 -2.10 7.72 10.22
N HIS A 360 -3.36 7.51 9.87
CA HIS A 360 -4.07 8.38 8.94
C HIS A 360 -4.36 9.74 9.57
N SER A 361 -4.81 9.77 10.83
CA SER A 361 -4.94 11.01 11.61
C SER A 361 -3.61 11.78 11.65
N SER A 362 -2.50 11.08 11.91
CA SER A 362 -1.16 11.66 11.90
C SER A 362 -0.82 12.34 10.57
N ALA A 363 -1.03 11.63 9.45
CA ALA A 363 -0.73 12.17 8.12
C ALA A 363 -1.59 13.41 7.80
N THR A 364 -2.88 13.36 8.16
CA THR A 364 -3.81 14.50 8.03
C THR A 364 -3.33 15.70 8.85
N TYR A 365 -2.99 15.48 10.11
CA TYR A 365 -2.54 16.53 11.02
C TYR A 365 -1.22 17.15 10.58
N LYS A 366 -0.24 16.33 10.17
CA LYS A 366 1.05 16.78 9.63
C LYS A 366 0.90 17.58 8.33
N LEU A 367 0.00 17.16 7.44
CA LEU A 367 -0.29 17.91 6.22
C LEU A 367 -0.88 19.29 6.53
N LYS A 368 -1.77 19.38 7.53
CA LYS A 368 -2.30 20.66 8.01
C LYS A 368 -1.21 21.54 8.61
N LEU A 369 -0.33 20.98 9.47
CA LEU A 369 0.80 21.71 10.06
C LEU A 369 1.79 22.22 9.02
N SER A 370 2.07 21.44 7.98
CA SER A 370 2.98 21.82 6.89
C SER A 370 2.32 22.69 5.82
N LYS A 371 1.09 23.20 6.06
CA LYS A 371 0.32 24.01 5.11
C LYS A 371 0.20 23.37 3.73
N GLY A 372 -0.02 22.05 3.68
CA GLY A 372 -0.22 21.31 2.43
C GLY A 372 1.07 20.78 1.79
N ASP A 373 2.23 20.85 2.43
CA ASP A 373 3.46 20.26 1.89
C ASP A 373 3.38 18.73 1.90
N ILE A 374 3.03 18.19 0.74
CA ILE A 374 2.88 16.75 0.51
C ILE A 374 4.25 16.03 0.61
N LYS A 375 5.35 16.67 0.17
CA LYS A 375 6.67 16.04 0.20
C LYS A 375 7.21 15.89 1.60
N ALA A 376 7.12 16.93 2.43
CA ALA A 376 7.48 16.88 3.84
C ALA A 376 6.65 15.83 4.57
N THR A 377 5.31 15.85 4.40
CA THR A 377 4.41 14.86 4.97
C THR A 377 4.71 13.43 4.50
N GLN A 378 5.09 13.25 3.23
CA GLN A 378 5.48 11.95 2.67
C GLN A 378 6.77 11.42 3.29
N GLY A 379 7.76 12.28 3.50
CA GLY A 379 9.02 11.94 4.17
C GLY A 379 8.77 11.43 5.58
N ASP A 380 8.06 12.19 6.39
CA ASP A 380 7.74 11.87 7.78
C ASP A 380 6.91 10.58 7.92
N THR A 381 5.88 10.45 7.09
CA THR A 381 4.96 9.31 7.17
C THR A 381 5.49 8.06 6.46
N GLY A 382 6.47 8.18 5.56
CA GLY A 382 6.97 7.08 4.75
C GLY A 382 5.91 6.50 3.80
N HIS A 383 5.05 7.36 3.23
CA HIS A 383 4.15 6.96 2.14
C HIS A 383 4.89 6.91 0.82
N LYS A 384 4.73 5.81 0.05
CA LYS A 384 5.43 5.62 -1.24
C LYS A 384 4.92 6.51 -2.37
N SER A 385 3.67 6.95 -2.30
CA SER A 385 3.00 7.73 -3.35
C SER A 385 2.31 8.95 -2.74
N ALA A 386 2.47 10.09 -3.38
CA ALA A 386 1.74 11.31 -3.07
C ALA A 386 0.22 11.12 -3.19
N ASP A 387 -0.24 10.30 -4.16
CA ASP A 387 -1.64 9.95 -4.35
C ASP A 387 -2.32 9.37 -3.09
N MET A 388 -1.55 8.68 -2.25
CA MET A 388 -2.09 8.14 -0.99
C MET A 388 -2.40 9.24 0.02
N ILE A 389 -1.69 10.35 -0.05
CA ILE A 389 -1.91 11.53 0.80
C ILE A 389 -3.01 12.39 0.17
N THR A 390 -2.89 12.74 -1.11
CA THR A 390 -3.82 13.65 -1.79
C THR A 390 -5.24 13.12 -1.89
N LYS A 391 -5.46 11.86 -2.28
CA LYS A 391 -6.81 11.27 -2.43
C LYS A 391 -7.60 11.19 -1.12
N ARG A 392 -6.90 11.06 0.04
CA ARG A 392 -7.57 10.96 1.34
C ARG A 392 -7.78 12.30 2.02
N TYR A 393 -7.03 13.34 1.60
CA TYR A 393 -7.01 14.64 2.26
C TYR A 393 -7.50 15.79 1.36
N ALA A 394 -8.10 15.44 0.21
CA ALA A 394 -8.63 16.41 -0.74
C ALA A 394 -9.63 17.41 -0.11
N HIS A 395 -10.44 16.95 0.87
CA HIS A 395 -11.39 17.83 1.59
C HIS A 395 -10.73 18.82 2.55
N ILE A 396 -9.53 18.54 3.08
CA ILE A 396 -8.77 19.52 3.87
C ILE A 396 -8.26 20.65 2.96
N ILE A 397 -7.94 20.32 1.73
CA ILE A 397 -7.55 21.27 0.69
C ILE A 397 -8.71 22.25 0.38
N ASP A 398 -9.97 21.84 0.54
CA ASP A 398 -11.12 22.73 0.29
C ASP A 398 -11.31 23.81 1.37
N GLU A 399 -10.97 23.55 2.64
CA GLU A 399 -10.91 24.60 3.66
C GLU A 399 -9.76 25.58 3.41
N ASP A 400 -8.58 25.06 3.00
CA ASP A 400 -7.42 25.88 2.64
C ASP A 400 -7.66 26.69 1.35
N ARG A 401 -8.54 26.24 0.44
CA ARG A 401 -8.93 27.01 -0.77
C ARG A 401 -9.69 28.29 -0.42
N LYS A 402 -10.53 28.29 0.60
CA LYS A 402 -11.17 29.51 1.10
C LYS A 402 -10.15 30.49 1.67
N VAL A 403 -9.19 29.97 2.45
CA VAL A 403 -8.08 30.78 2.99
C VAL A 403 -7.21 31.35 1.88
N ASN A 404 -6.96 30.59 0.81
CA ASN A 404 -6.22 31.09 -0.34
C ASN A 404 -6.97 32.22 -1.10
N ALA A 405 -8.28 32.14 -1.20
CA ALA A 405 -9.08 33.22 -1.79
C ALA A 405 -8.98 34.49 -0.95
N THR A 406 -9.06 34.39 0.39
CA THR A 406 -8.87 35.54 1.28
C THR A 406 -7.46 36.12 1.18
N LYS A 407 -6.43 35.28 1.18
CA LYS A 407 -5.04 35.74 1.00
C LYS A 407 -4.81 36.40 -0.35
N PHE A 408 -5.44 35.88 -1.41
CA PHE A 408 -5.33 36.48 -2.72
C PHE A 408 -5.99 37.87 -2.75
N GLU A 409 -7.11 38.02 -2.05
CA GLU A 409 -7.74 39.32 -1.83
C GLU A 409 -6.80 40.27 -1.10
N ASP A 410 -6.27 39.82 0.05
CA ASP A 410 -5.41 40.64 0.93
C ASP A 410 -4.08 41.02 0.24
N GLU A 411 -3.41 40.09 -0.46
CA GLU A 411 -2.09 40.33 -1.06
C GLU A 411 -2.14 40.99 -2.44
N PHE A 412 -3.17 40.68 -3.23
CA PHE A 412 -3.23 41.17 -4.62
C PHE A 412 -4.14 42.38 -4.80
N TYR A 413 -5.32 42.39 -4.15
CA TYR A 413 -6.27 43.49 -4.33
C TYR A 413 -6.10 44.58 -3.25
N ALA A 414 -5.83 44.23 -1.98
CA ALA A 414 -5.61 45.22 -0.93
C ALA A 414 -4.31 46.00 -1.12
N SER A 415 -3.29 45.44 -1.78
CA SER A 415 -2.08 46.19 -2.14
C SER A 415 -2.35 47.33 -3.14
N LYS A 416 -3.28 47.15 -4.06
CA LYS A 416 -3.70 48.20 -5.02
C LYS A 416 -4.53 49.31 -4.34
N GLU A 417 -5.40 48.98 -3.40
CA GLU A 417 -6.12 50.00 -2.64
C GLU A 417 -5.23 50.85 -1.73
N ASN A 418 -4.11 50.29 -1.25
CA ASN A 418 -3.14 51.04 -0.44
C ASN A 418 -2.24 51.94 -1.33
N GLU A 419 -1.89 51.55 -2.56
CA GLU A 419 -1.17 52.40 -3.51
C GLU A 419 -2.04 53.57 -3.97
N GLU A 420 -3.34 53.37 -4.22
CA GLU A 420 -4.26 54.50 -4.60
C GLU A 420 -4.57 55.41 -3.40
N LYS A 421 -4.54 54.92 -2.14
CA LYS A 421 -4.71 55.74 -0.96
C LYS A 421 -3.44 56.51 -0.56
N ASP A 422 -2.25 56.01 -0.87
CA ASP A 422 -0.99 56.64 -0.55
C ASP A 422 -0.71 57.82 -1.48
N ASP A 423 -1.03 57.70 -2.80
CA ASP A 423 -0.92 58.78 -3.76
C ASP A 423 -1.79 60.01 -3.36
N GLY A 424 -2.99 59.78 -2.83
CA GLY A 424 -3.90 60.83 -2.33
C GLY A 424 -3.42 61.49 -1.03
N SER A 425 -2.80 60.73 -0.13
CA SER A 425 -2.29 61.21 1.14
C SER A 425 -0.98 62.01 0.98
N GLU A 426 -0.13 61.59 0.07
CA GLU A 426 1.13 62.29 -0.26
C GLU A 426 0.85 63.59 -0.97
N LEU A 427 -0.07 63.65 -1.92
CA LEU A 427 -0.58 64.86 -2.56
C LEU A 427 -1.22 65.82 -1.57
N LEU A 428 -2.01 65.36 -0.61
CA LEU A 428 -2.61 66.18 0.44
C LEU A 428 -1.55 66.74 1.40
N ASN A 429 -0.50 66.01 1.71
CA ASN A 429 0.61 66.48 2.54
C ASN A 429 1.47 67.50 1.80
N ILE A 430 1.73 67.35 0.52
CA ILE A 430 2.42 68.32 -0.34
C ILE A 430 1.59 69.60 -0.44
N LEU A 431 0.30 69.54 -0.61
CA LEU A 431 -0.62 70.66 -0.64
C LEU A 431 -0.77 71.34 0.73
N LYS A 432 -0.67 70.65 1.84
CA LYS A 432 -0.70 71.23 3.19
C LYS A 432 0.57 72.02 3.50
N ASN A 433 1.72 71.63 2.96
CA ASN A 433 3.03 72.19 3.28
C ASN A 433 3.55 73.20 2.24
N ASN A 434 2.75 73.51 1.21
CA ASN A 434 3.18 74.44 0.11
C ASN A 434 2.06 75.42 -0.23
N ASP A 435 2.09 76.60 0.43
CA ASP A 435 1.09 77.64 0.25
C ASP A 435 1.04 78.21 -1.16
N ALA A 436 2.18 78.21 -1.88
CA ALA A 436 2.25 78.68 -3.28
C ALA A 436 1.49 77.76 -4.23
N LEU A 437 1.59 76.42 -4.04
CA LEU A 437 0.88 75.43 -4.82
C LEU A 437 -0.64 75.44 -4.52
N ARG A 438 -0.99 75.75 -3.31
CA ARG A 438 -2.37 75.91 -2.83
C ARG A 438 -3.06 77.08 -3.51
N GLU A 439 -2.38 78.24 -3.62
CA GLU A 439 -2.85 79.43 -4.33
C GLU A 439 -2.95 79.25 -5.82
N GLN A 440 -2.04 78.51 -6.43
CA GLN A 440 -2.11 78.13 -7.84
C GLN A 440 -3.30 77.22 -8.16
N LEU A 441 -3.54 76.22 -7.33
CA LEU A 441 -4.69 75.28 -7.47
C LEU A 441 -6.03 76.01 -7.25
N LYS A 442 -6.10 76.97 -6.30
CA LYS A 442 -7.28 77.82 -6.11
C LYS A 442 -7.58 78.67 -7.31
N LYS A 443 -6.52 79.23 -7.96
CA LYS A 443 -6.67 79.98 -9.20
C LYS A 443 -7.12 79.13 -10.41
N MET A 444 -6.73 77.85 -10.44
CA MET A 444 -7.15 76.90 -11.50
C MET A 444 -8.58 76.36 -11.27
N LEU A 445 -9.04 76.22 -10.03
CA LEU A 445 -10.36 75.71 -9.69
C LEU A 445 -11.43 76.83 -9.55
N SER A 446 -11.05 78.09 -9.61
CA SER A 446 -11.94 79.24 -9.56
C SER A 446 -12.25 79.83 -10.93
N LEU A 447 -12.12 79.02 -11.98
CA LEU A 447 -12.63 79.22 -13.34
C LEU A 447 -13.98 78.44 -13.44
#